data_373b5b89702ba08bbbeed30a9e42bf95
#
_entry.id   373b5b89702ba08bbbeed30a9e42bf95
#
_cell.length_a   1.000
_cell.length_b   1.000
_cell.length_c   1.000
_cell.angle_alpha   90.00
_cell.angle_beta   90.00
_cell.angle_gamma   90.00
#
_symmetry.space_group_name_H-M   'P 1'
#
loop_
_entity.id
_entity.type
_entity.pdbx_description
1 polymer ?
#
loop_
_entity_poly.entity_id
_entity_poly.type
_entity_poly.pdbx_seq_one_letter_code
_entity_poly.pdbx_strand_id
1 'polypeptide(L)'
;VVSDWKDVSRLHSLHKVVETRKKADGLAVNSGIDVHMHGPEFFRNVVELVKEGKISQKTIDKAVRKILYAKFQLGLFENRYADQKTVENTLFSKEKQKLALESANKSMVLLKNQDKLLPLNKDIESVFITGPNSNNQSLVGDWTNKQPEENIITIKEGIEGIVSTHTHVSYQAINSIKRITDAEIHQATKMAKKAKVAIVAVGGNSLRFERKNRTCGENVARA
;
A
#
# COMPACT_ATOMS: atom_id res chain seq x y z
N VAL A 1 12.27 18.32 0.12
CA VAL A 1 12.38 16.84 0.14
C VAL A 1 11.98 16.33 1.51
N VAL A 2 11.13 15.28 1.57
CA VAL A 2 10.74 14.58 2.80
C VAL A 2 11.46 13.24 2.82
N SER A 3 12.04 12.85 3.95
CA SER A 3 12.62 11.51 4.10
C SER A 3 11.53 10.46 4.25
N ASP A 4 11.84 9.21 4.01
CA ASP A 4 11.01 8.11 4.45
C ASP A 4 11.26 7.79 5.93
N TRP A 5 10.50 6.85 6.49
CA TRP A 5 10.51 6.47 7.90
C TRP A 5 11.86 5.91 8.33
N LYS A 6 12.51 6.59 9.26
CA LYS A 6 13.85 6.26 9.80
C LYS A 6 15.02 6.30 8.79
N ASP A 7 14.84 6.71 7.54
CA ASP A 7 15.90 6.61 6.52
C ASP A 7 17.14 7.41 6.87
N VAL A 8 16.99 8.63 7.41
CA VAL A 8 18.14 9.41 7.85
C VAL A 8 18.96 8.65 8.91
N SER A 9 18.29 7.98 9.85
CA SER A 9 18.99 7.18 10.86
C SER A 9 19.69 5.96 10.29
N ARG A 10 19.16 5.41 9.18
CA ARG A 10 19.74 4.25 8.48
C ARG A 10 21.06 4.58 7.80
N LEU A 11 21.36 5.83 7.49
CA LEU A 11 22.70 6.26 7.02
C LEU A 11 23.80 5.84 8.01
N HIS A 12 23.50 5.88 9.32
CA HIS A 12 24.38 5.38 10.35
C HIS A 12 24.15 3.91 10.68
N SER A 13 22.91 3.53 11.02
CA SER A 13 22.62 2.22 11.63
C SER A 13 22.70 1.05 10.65
N LEU A 14 22.29 1.25 9.39
CA LEU A 14 22.20 0.20 8.37
C LEU A 14 23.29 0.34 7.29
N HIS A 15 23.34 1.50 6.63
CA HIS A 15 24.22 1.70 5.47
C HIS A 15 25.66 2.05 5.84
N LYS A 16 25.94 2.38 7.11
CA LYS A 16 27.28 2.70 7.63
C LYS A 16 28.01 3.82 6.85
N VAL A 17 27.23 4.75 6.28
CA VAL A 17 27.76 5.90 5.52
C VAL A 17 28.47 6.88 6.44
N VAL A 18 28.04 6.99 7.69
CA VAL A 18 28.60 7.86 8.70
C VAL A 18 28.70 7.15 10.07
N GLU A 19 29.61 7.60 10.92
CA GLU A 19 29.96 6.94 12.18
C GLU A 19 28.90 7.13 13.28
N THR A 20 28.17 8.23 13.26
CA THR A 20 27.19 8.56 14.30
C THR A 20 25.88 9.05 13.74
N ARG A 21 24.82 8.92 14.53
CA ARG A 21 23.51 9.45 14.17
C ARG A 21 23.52 10.96 13.95
N LYS A 22 24.21 11.71 14.80
CA LYS A 22 24.36 13.17 14.64
C LYS A 22 25.01 13.54 13.29
N LYS A 23 26.03 12.78 12.86
CA LYS A 23 26.64 12.95 11.52
C LYS A 23 25.65 12.60 10.39
N ALA A 24 24.80 11.59 10.58
CA ALA A 24 23.74 11.25 9.62
C ALA A 24 22.73 12.39 9.45
N ASP A 25 22.27 12.96 10.56
CA ASP A 25 21.35 14.09 10.56
C ASP A 25 21.96 15.31 9.85
N GLY A 26 23.22 15.63 10.13
CA GLY A 26 23.96 16.71 9.47
C GLY A 26 24.15 16.50 7.98
N LEU A 27 24.51 15.28 7.56
CA LEU A 27 24.65 14.92 6.16
C LEU A 27 23.31 15.07 5.42
N ALA A 28 22.23 14.56 5.99
CA ALA A 28 20.90 14.63 5.40
C ALA A 28 20.43 16.09 5.19
N VAL A 29 20.57 16.95 6.21
CA VAL A 29 20.17 18.36 6.11
C VAL A 29 21.02 19.10 5.09
N ASN A 30 22.34 18.92 5.08
CA ASN A 30 23.22 19.57 4.12
C ASN A 30 23.02 19.05 2.68
N SER A 31 22.52 17.82 2.53
CA SER A 31 22.14 17.26 1.22
C SER A 31 20.73 17.70 0.73
N GLY A 32 20.01 18.49 1.53
CA GLY A 32 18.75 19.11 1.12
C GLY A 32 17.48 18.39 1.58
N ILE A 33 17.53 17.53 2.58
CA ILE A 33 16.34 17.04 3.28
C ILE A 33 15.71 18.20 4.05
N ASP A 34 14.46 18.53 3.74
CA ASP A 34 13.72 19.63 4.36
C ASP A 34 12.88 19.15 5.55
N VAL A 35 12.36 17.91 5.49
CA VAL A 35 11.51 17.29 6.52
C VAL A 35 12.02 15.90 6.85
N HIS A 36 12.29 15.64 8.12
CA HIS A 36 12.62 14.32 8.62
C HIS A 36 11.38 13.62 9.16
N MET A 37 11.04 12.46 8.62
CA MET A 37 9.77 11.80 8.94
C MET A 37 9.74 11.18 10.34
N HIS A 38 10.86 10.59 10.80
CA HIS A 38 10.91 9.97 12.13
C HIS A 38 12.31 9.91 12.72
N GLY A 39 12.44 10.47 13.93
CA GLY A 39 13.65 10.40 14.73
C GLY A 39 13.64 11.48 15.84
N PRO A 40 13.40 11.10 17.10
CA PRO A 40 13.24 12.07 18.20
C PRO A 40 14.48 12.89 18.47
N GLU A 41 15.67 12.38 18.15
CA GLU A 41 16.95 13.05 18.37
C GLU A 41 17.31 14.06 17.28
N PHE A 42 16.67 13.98 16.10
CA PHE A 42 17.00 14.80 14.94
C PHE A 42 16.99 16.30 15.25
N PHE A 43 15.93 16.78 15.88
CA PHE A 43 15.83 18.20 16.25
C PHE A 43 17.00 18.66 17.11
N ARG A 44 17.32 17.91 18.17
CA ARG A 44 18.43 18.22 19.08
C ARG A 44 19.76 18.23 18.34
N ASN A 45 20.03 17.19 17.56
CA ASN A 45 21.27 17.07 16.79
C ASN A 45 21.43 18.21 15.79
N VAL A 46 20.36 18.61 15.11
CA VAL A 46 20.40 19.72 14.14
C VAL A 46 20.68 21.05 14.83
N VAL A 47 20.04 21.32 15.98
CA VAL A 47 20.31 22.54 16.76
C VAL A 47 21.79 22.61 17.21
N GLU A 48 22.33 21.48 17.66
CA GLU A 48 23.76 21.42 18.06
C GLU A 48 24.68 21.62 16.85
N LEU A 49 24.38 21.00 15.71
CA LEU A 49 25.20 21.15 14.49
C LEU A 49 25.16 22.56 13.92
N VAL A 50 24.07 23.30 14.10
CA VAL A 50 24.04 24.74 13.79
C VAL A 50 24.94 25.53 14.73
N LYS A 51 24.88 25.28 16.06
CA LYS A 51 25.78 25.92 17.05
C LYS A 51 27.24 25.61 16.79
N GLU A 52 27.55 24.42 16.31
CA GLU A 52 28.91 24.00 15.92
C GLU A 52 29.36 24.55 14.55
N GLY A 53 28.50 25.30 13.84
CA GLY A 53 28.82 25.83 12.51
C GLY A 53 28.86 24.77 11.40
N LYS A 54 28.42 23.53 11.67
CA LYS A 54 28.40 22.41 10.72
C LYS A 54 27.18 22.41 9.79
N ILE A 55 26.11 23.09 10.19
CA ILE A 55 24.94 23.42 9.38
C ILE A 55 24.75 24.93 9.42
N SER A 56 24.61 25.56 8.25
CA SER A 56 24.42 27.03 8.21
C SER A 56 22.96 27.36 8.56
N GLN A 57 22.74 28.49 9.23
CA GLN A 57 21.40 29.02 9.47
C GLN A 57 20.63 29.17 8.14
N LYS A 58 21.29 29.60 7.07
CA LYS A 58 20.71 29.72 5.73
C LYS A 58 20.12 28.41 5.22
N THR A 59 20.74 27.26 5.53
CA THR A 59 20.25 25.93 5.16
C THR A 59 18.92 25.63 5.87
N ILE A 60 18.85 25.94 7.17
CA ILE A 60 17.62 25.77 7.96
C ILE A 60 16.52 26.70 7.46
N ASP A 61 16.82 27.98 7.25
CA ASP A 61 15.86 28.98 6.75
C ASP A 61 15.28 28.56 5.39
N LYS A 62 16.12 27.97 4.51
CA LYS A 62 15.67 27.44 3.21
C LYS A 62 14.67 26.28 3.38
N ALA A 63 14.92 25.36 4.29
CA ALA A 63 14.03 24.24 4.57
C ALA A 63 12.70 24.72 5.17
N VAL A 64 12.76 25.59 6.18
CA VAL A 64 11.58 26.20 6.82
C VAL A 64 10.75 26.99 5.81
N ARG A 65 11.38 27.79 4.95
CA ARG A 65 10.71 28.56 3.90
C ARG A 65 9.87 27.67 2.98
N LYS A 66 10.39 26.52 2.55
CA LYS A 66 9.67 25.58 1.69
C LYS A 66 8.42 25.02 2.37
N ILE A 67 8.54 24.69 3.67
CA ILE A 67 7.43 24.16 4.46
C ILE A 67 6.36 25.24 4.64
N LEU A 68 6.75 26.43 5.02
CA LEU A 68 5.82 27.57 5.17
C LEU A 68 5.16 27.94 3.85
N TYR A 69 5.93 27.98 2.75
CA TYR A 69 5.38 28.23 1.43
C TYR A 69 4.27 27.26 1.06
N ALA A 70 4.50 25.93 1.27
CA ALA A 70 3.48 24.92 1.02
C ALA A 70 2.23 25.13 1.90
N LYS A 71 2.41 25.49 3.18
CA LYS A 71 1.30 25.78 4.10
C LYS A 71 0.48 27.00 3.64
N PHE A 72 1.14 28.06 3.20
CA PHE A 72 0.47 29.24 2.67
C PHE A 72 -0.30 28.94 1.37
N GLN A 73 0.34 28.19 0.44
CA GLN A 73 -0.32 27.79 -0.81
C GLN A 73 -1.57 26.93 -0.57
N LEU A 74 -1.57 26.11 0.48
CA LEU A 74 -2.71 25.28 0.87
C LEU A 74 -3.75 26.04 1.72
N GLY A 75 -3.53 27.33 2.05
CA GLY A 75 -4.43 28.12 2.88
C GLY A 75 -4.60 27.60 4.32
N LEU A 76 -3.58 26.88 4.85
CA LEU A 76 -3.70 26.20 6.15
C LEU A 76 -3.71 27.15 7.35
N PHE A 77 -3.37 28.44 7.15
CA PHE A 77 -3.43 29.44 8.21
C PHE A 77 -4.83 30.02 8.33
N GLU A 78 -5.57 30.11 7.23
CA GLU A 78 -6.95 30.58 7.16
C GLU A 78 -7.95 29.44 7.36
N ASN A 79 -7.71 28.30 6.71
CA ASN A 79 -8.60 27.13 6.68
C ASN A 79 -7.85 25.87 7.11
N ARG A 80 -7.59 25.73 8.41
CA ARG A 80 -6.82 24.61 8.94
C ARG A 80 -7.56 23.26 9.02
N TYR A 81 -8.88 23.28 8.89
CA TYR A 81 -9.71 22.08 8.98
C TYR A 81 -10.38 21.79 7.65
N ALA A 82 -10.51 20.51 7.32
CA ALA A 82 -11.29 20.10 6.18
C ALA A 82 -12.79 20.34 6.45
N ASP A 83 -13.50 20.88 5.44
CA ASP A 83 -14.94 20.99 5.49
C ASP A 83 -15.58 19.60 5.33
N GLN A 84 -16.43 19.20 6.27
CA GLN A 84 -17.03 17.88 6.30
C GLN A 84 -17.85 17.58 5.05
N LYS A 85 -18.63 18.53 4.55
CA LYS A 85 -19.43 18.36 3.32
C LYS A 85 -18.55 18.13 2.10
N THR A 86 -17.44 18.84 2.01
CA THR A 86 -16.44 18.63 0.95
C THR A 86 -15.82 17.24 1.05
N VAL A 87 -15.51 16.76 2.25
CA VAL A 87 -15.00 15.41 2.48
C VAL A 87 -16.02 14.36 2.01
N GLU A 88 -17.28 14.45 2.46
CA GLU A 88 -18.36 13.51 2.11
C GLU A 88 -18.63 13.49 0.60
N ASN A 89 -18.62 14.63 -0.06
CA ASN A 89 -18.83 14.74 -1.51
C ASN A 89 -17.61 14.29 -2.34
N THR A 90 -16.43 14.24 -1.74
CA THR A 90 -15.17 13.99 -2.44
C THR A 90 -14.71 12.55 -2.27
N LEU A 91 -14.84 12.00 -1.05
CA LEU A 91 -14.45 10.62 -0.79
C LEU A 91 -15.39 9.66 -1.52
N PHE A 92 -14.81 8.65 -2.15
CA PHE A 92 -15.56 7.62 -2.89
C PHE A 92 -16.53 8.14 -3.96
N SER A 93 -16.34 9.38 -4.45
CA SER A 93 -17.14 9.91 -5.55
C SER A 93 -17.04 8.99 -6.79
N LYS A 94 -18.09 8.96 -7.61
CA LYS A 94 -18.12 8.13 -8.84
C LYS A 94 -16.94 8.41 -9.77
N GLU A 95 -16.50 9.66 -9.85
CA GLU A 95 -15.33 10.05 -10.63
C GLU A 95 -14.04 9.40 -10.09
N LYS A 96 -13.84 9.43 -8.77
CA LYS A 96 -12.67 8.81 -8.15
C LYS A 96 -12.68 7.29 -8.22
N GLN A 97 -13.85 6.67 -8.08
CA GLN A 97 -14.00 5.23 -8.29
C GLN A 97 -13.69 4.84 -9.74
N LYS A 98 -14.14 5.63 -10.73
CA LYS A 98 -13.80 5.43 -12.14
C LYS A 98 -12.29 5.55 -12.38
N LEU A 99 -11.65 6.56 -11.79
CA LEU A 99 -10.20 6.74 -11.91
C LEU A 99 -9.42 5.59 -11.26
N ALA A 100 -9.87 5.11 -10.09
CA ALA A 100 -9.27 3.96 -9.42
C ALA A 100 -9.38 2.68 -10.28
N LEU A 101 -10.56 2.43 -10.87
CA LEU A 101 -10.77 1.31 -11.79
C LEU A 101 -9.88 1.41 -13.04
N GLU A 102 -9.79 2.59 -13.64
CA GLU A 102 -8.93 2.83 -14.79
C GLU A 102 -7.45 2.60 -14.45
N SER A 103 -7.01 3.08 -13.29
CA SER A 103 -5.66 2.85 -12.78
C SER A 103 -5.37 1.37 -12.58
N ALA A 104 -6.29 0.63 -11.95
CA ALA A 104 -6.17 -0.81 -11.77
C ALA A 104 -6.07 -1.55 -13.10
N ASN A 105 -6.94 -1.24 -14.06
CA ASN A 105 -6.93 -1.84 -15.39
C ASN A 105 -5.60 -1.60 -16.14
N LYS A 106 -5.06 -0.37 -16.06
CA LYS A 106 -3.79 -0.01 -16.69
C LYS A 106 -2.56 -0.61 -15.99
N SER A 107 -2.68 -1.00 -14.73
CA SER A 107 -1.58 -1.62 -13.96
C SER A 107 -1.45 -3.12 -14.19
N MET A 108 -2.45 -3.76 -14.79
CA MET A 108 -2.41 -5.21 -15.05
C MET A 108 -1.47 -5.53 -16.21
N VAL A 109 -0.63 -6.55 -16.01
CA VAL A 109 0.33 -7.01 -17.03
C VAL A 109 0.00 -8.44 -17.43
N LEU A 110 -0.27 -8.64 -18.72
CA LEU A 110 -0.48 -9.97 -19.29
C LEU A 110 0.85 -10.64 -19.57
N LEU A 111 1.30 -11.53 -18.68
CA LEU A 111 2.59 -12.21 -18.79
C LEU A 111 2.56 -13.34 -19.82
N LYS A 112 1.43 -14.02 -19.96
CA LYS A 112 1.25 -15.15 -20.89
C LYS A 112 -0.21 -15.29 -21.27
N ASN A 113 -0.47 -15.52 -22.57
CA ASN A 113 -1.81 -15.84 -23.09
C ASN A 113 -1.68 -16.87 -24.20
N GLN A 114 -1.37 -18.10 -23.79
CA GLN A 114 -1.26 -19.22 -24.71
C GLN A 114 -2.65 -19.60 -25.23
N ASP A 115 -2.72 -19.98 -26.49
CA ASP A 115 -3.95 -20.41 -27.16
C ASP A 115 -5.08 -19.35 -27.13
N LYS A 116 -4.72 -18.08 -26.89
CA LYS A 116 -5.68 -16.96 -26.80
C LYS A 116 -6.82 -17.20 -25.78
N LEU A 117 -6.49 -17.82 -24.64
CA LEU A 117 -7.45 -18.09 -23.58
C LEU A 117 -8.11 -16.83 -23.04
N LEU A 118 -7.38 -15.73 -22.96
CA LEU A 118 -7.89 -14.44 -22.51
C LEU A 118 -8.17 -13.50 -23.70
N PRO A 119 -9.23 -12.67 -23.62
CA PRO A 119 -10.19 -12.53 -22.50
C PRO A 119 -11.13 -13.73 -22.43
N LEU A 120 -11.56 -14.10 -21.22
CA LEU A 120 -12.57 -15.14 -21.03
C LEU A 120 -13.93 -14.67 -21.57
N ASN A 121 -14.66 -15.59 -22.19
CA ASN A 121 -16.05 -15.33 -22.54
C ASN A 121 -16.89 -15.19 -21.26
N LYS A 122 -17.75 -14.17 -21.21
CA LYS A 122 -18.64 -13.95 -20.06
C LYS A 122 -19.73 -15.04 -19.92
N ASP A 123 -20.03 -15.72 -21.00
CA ASP A 123 -21.00 -16.86 -21.07
C ASP A 123 -20.31 -18.22 -20.92
N ILE A 124 -19.10 -18.25 -20.34
CA ILE A 124 -18.41 -19.52 -20.09
C ILE A 124 -19.24 -20.42 -19.17
N GLU A 125 -19.31 -21.72 -19.48
CA GLU A 125 -20.13 -22.68 -18.77
C GLU A 125 -19.83 -22.75 -17.26
N SER A 126 -18.55 -22.80 -16.91
CA SER A 126 -18.14 -22.89 -15.50
C SER A 126 -16.76 -22.29 -15.22
N VAL A 127 -16.65 -21.65 -14.05
CA VAL A 127 -15.43 -21.07 -13.52
C VAL A 127 -15.22 -21.59 -12.09
N PHE A 128 -14.00 -22.02 -11.81
CA PHE A 128 -13.57 -22.31 -10.44
C PHE A 128 -12.62 -21.22 -9.96
N ILE A 129 -12.88 -20.64 -8.80
CA ILE A 129 -12.07 -19.58 -8.21
C ILE A 129 -11.43 -20.09 -6.93
N THR A 130 -10.14 -19.87 -6.76
CA THR A 130 -9.41 -20.22 -5.54
C THR A 130 -8.14 -19.38 -5.37
N GLY A 131 -7.40 -19.68 -4.34
CA GLY A 131 -6.15 -19.00 -3.99
C GLY A 131 -6.32 -18.03 -2.83
N PRO A 132 -5.23 -17.77 -2.09
CA PRO A 132 -5.28 -16.99 -0.86
C PRO A 132 -5.72 -15.53 -1.05
N ASN A 133 -5.57 -14.98 -2.26
CA ASN A 133 -5.95 -13.59 -2.57
C ASN A 133 -7.27 -13.47 -3.35
N SER A 134 -8.01 -14.56 -3.51
CA SER A 134 -9.23 -14.56 -4.31
C SER A 134 -10.41 -13.84 -3.66
N ASN A 135 -10.50 -13.88 -2.32
CA ASN A 135 -11.63 -13.32 -1.57
C ASN A 135 -11.23 -12.82 -0.19
N ASN A 136 -10.41 -11.77 -0.15
CA ASN A 136 -10.03 -11.10 1.09
C ASN A 136 -9.61 -9.65 0.87
N GLN A 137 -9.49 -8.88 1.97
CA GLN A 137 -9.13 -7.47 1.93
C GLN A 137 -7.63 -7.19 1.73
N SER A 138 -6.76 -8.20 1.69
CA SER A 138 -5.31 -8.00 1.52
C SER A 138 -4.96 -7.46 0.12
N LEU A 139 -5.89 -7.49 -0.82
CA LEU A 139 -5.77 -6.90 -2.15
C LEU A 139 -5.47 -5.39 -2.13
N VAL A 140 -5.88 -4.66 -1.08
CA VAL A 140 -5.64 -3.21 -0.97
C VAL A 140 -4.21 -2.86 -0.53
N GLY A 141 -3.37 -3.87 -0.27
CA GLY A 141 -1.96 -3.69 0.03
C GLY A 141 -1.63 -3.45 1.50
N ASP A 142 -0.33 -3.51 1.80
CA ASP A 142 0.19 -3.55 3.19
C ASP A 142 0.05 -2.24 3.96
N TRP A 143 0.04 -1.10 3.27
CA TRP A 143 -0.05 0.22 3.88
C TRP A 143 -1.48 0.73 4.08
N THR A 144 -2.48 -0.05 3.69
CA THR A 144 -3.88 0.29 3.85
C THR A 144 -4.42 -0.22 5.18
N ASN A 145 -5.15 0.60 5.91
CA ASN A 145 -5.93 0.15 7.05
C ASN A 145 -7.13 -0.68 6.56
N LYS A 146 -7.65 -1.54 7.45
CA LYS A 146 -8.87 -2.30 7.16
C LYS A 146 -9.97 -1.33 6.71
N GLN A 147 -10.55 -1.62 5.56
CA GLN A 147 -11.66 -0.85 5.00
C GLN A 147 -12.99 -1.55 5.30
N PRO A 148 -14.12 -0.81 5.31
CA PRO A 148 -15.45 -1.41 5.22
C PRO A 148 -15.56 -2.33 4.00
N GLU A 149 -16.29 -3.42 4.12
CA GLU A 149 -16.40 -4.43 3.05
C GLU A 149 -17.00 -3.85 1.77
N GLU A 150 -17.94 -2.93 1.90
CA GLU A 150 -18.56 -2.22 0.78
C GLU A 150 -17.60 -1.35 -0.07
N ASN A 151 -16.43 -1.05 0.46
CA ASN A 151 -15.41 -0.27 -0.27
C ASN A 151 -14.42 -1.15 -1.06
N ILE A 152 -14.59 -2.46 -1.01
CA ILE A 152 -13.65 -3.41 -1.64
C ILE A 152 -14.44 -4.42 -2.47
N ILE A 153 -14.06 -4.56 -3.72
CA ILE A 153 -14.54 -5.64 -4.59
C ILE A 153 -13.40 -6.64 -4.69
N THR A 154 -13.62 -7.83 -4.17
CA THR A 154 -12.65 -8.93 -4.26
C THR A 154 -12.59 -9.50 -5.68
N ILE A 155 -11.54 -10.27 -5.99
CA ILE A 155 -11.43 -10.95 -7.31
C ILE A 155 -12.63 -11.87 -7.53
N LYS A 156 -13.05 -12.59 -6.50
CA LYS A 156 -14.24 -13.46 -6.56
C LYS A 156 -15.50 -12.66 -6.92
N GLU A 157 -15.79 -11.61 -6.16
CA GLU A 157 -16.98 -10.75 -6.39
C GLU A 157 -16.94 -10.07 -7.76
N GLY A 158 -15.77 -9.59 -8.19
CA GLY A 158 -15.60 -8.99 -9.50
C GLY A 158 -15.89 -9.97 -10.64
N ILE A 159 -15.48 -11.24 -10.51
CA ILE A 159 -15.79 -12.28 -11.50
C ILE A 159 -17.27 -12.63 -11.48
N GLU A 160 -17.84 -12.87 -10.30
CA GLU A 160 -19.27 -13.14 -10.14
C GLU A 160 -20.17 -12.03 -10.71
N GLY A 161 -19.71 -10.77 -10.58
CA GLY A 161 -20.45 -9.61 -11.10
C GLY A 161 -20.39 -9.41 -12.61
N ILE A 162 -19.48 -10.08 -13.34
CA ILE A 162 -19.32 -9.88 -14.79
C ILE A 162 -19.65 -11.10 -15.64
N VAL A 163 -19.65 -12.29 -15.08
CA VAL A 163 -20.06 -13.50 -15.81
C VAL A 163 -21.58 -13.56 -15.95
N SER A 164 -22.07 -14.32 -16.94
CA SER A 164 -23.49 -14.45 -17.16
C SER A 164 -24.16 -15.26 -16.04
N THR A 165 -25.49 -15.10 -15.92
CA THR A 165 -26.33 -15.88 -14.97
C THR A 165 -26.33 -17.38 -15.25
N HIS A 166 -25.88 -17.81 -16.43
CA HIS A 166 -25.76 -19.21 -16.80
C HIS A 166 -24.42 -19.83 -16.43
N THR A 167 -23.41 -18.99 -16.07
CA THR A 167 -22.11 -19.47 -15.68
C THR A 167 -22.14 -20.05 -14.26
N HIS A 168 -21.76 -21.32 -14.13
CA HIS A 168 -21.60 -21.94 -12.83
C HIS A 168 -20.29 -21.50 -12.17
N VAL A 169 -20.37 -20.65 -11.13
CA VAL A 169 -19.19 -20.23 -10.36
C VAL A 169 -19.04 -21.09 -9.11
N SER A 170 -17.92 -21.79 -8.99
CA SER A 170 -17.53 -22.54 -7.79
C SER A 170 -16.32 -21.92 -7.13
N TYR A 171 -16.25 -21.98 -5.80
CA TYR A 171 -15.22 -21.33 -5.01
C TYR A 171 -14.69 -22.23 -3.90
N GLN A 172 -13.37 -22.19 -3.68
CA GLN A 172 -12.74 -22.76 -2.50
C GLN A 172 -11.87 -21.71 -1.81
N ALA A 173 -12.17 -21.43 -0.55
CA ALA A 173 -11.34 -20.56 0.28
C ALA A 173 -9.99 -21.21 0.59
N ILE A 174 -8.92 -20.42 0.48
CA ILE A 174 -7.58 -20.73 1.01
C ILE A 174 -7.26 -19.63 2.02
N ASN A 175 -7.22 -19.99 3.29
CA ASN A 175 -7.15 -19.02 4.38
C ASN A 175 -5.73 -18.54 4.71
N SER A 176 -4.70 -19.18 4.19
CA SER A 176 -3.32 -18.81 4.47
C SER A 176 -2.37 -19.11 3.32
N ILE A 177 -1.51 -18.14 3.00
CA ILE A 177 -0.39 -18.35 2.05
C ILE A 177 0.67 -19.28 2.63
N LYS A 178 0.86 -19.25 3.96
CA LYS A 178 1.99 -19.91 4.62
C LYS A 178 1.69 -21.35 5.02
N ARG A 179 0.43 -21.77 5.02
CA ARG A 179 -0.02 -23.03 5.58
C ARG A 179 -1.13 -23.65 4.73
N ILE A 180 -0.86 -23.76 3.43
CA ILE A 180 -1.74 -24.51 2.53
C ILE A 180 -1.49 -25.99 2.79
N THR A 181 -2.53 -26.76 3.08
CA THR A 181 -2.45 -28.19 3.35
C THR A 181 -2.59 -29.02 2.08
N ASP A 182 -2.05 -30.23 2.07
CA ASP A 182 -2.21 -31.16 0.95
C ASP A 182 -3.69 -31.49 0.68
N ALA A 183 -4.52 -31.52 1.72
CA ALA A 183 -5.95 -31.71 1.61
C ALA A 183 -6.64 -30.55 0.84
N GLU A 184 -6.27 -29.30 1.12
CA GLU A 184 -6.77 -28.12 0.40
C GLU A 184 -6.33 -28.15 -1.07
N ILE A 185 -5.07 -28.52 -1.34
CA ILE A 185 -4.54 -28.66 -2.71
C ILE A 185 -5.30 -29.76 -3.46
N HIS A 186 -5.50 -30.91 -2.82
CA HIS A 186 -6.24 -32.02 -3.43
C HIS A 186 -7.68 -31.64 -3.75
N GLN A 187 -8.37 -30.97 -2.83
CA GLN A 187 -9.73 -30.50 -3.03
C GLN A 187 -9.79 -29.46 -4.17
N ALA A 188 -8.90 -28.49 -4.20
CA ALA A 188 -8.82 -27.49 -5.26
C ALA A 188 -8.60 -28.15 -6.63
N THR A 189 -7.68 -29.13 -6.69
CA THR A 189 -7.39 -29.90 -7.91
C THR A 189 -8.64 -30.65 -8.41
N LYS A 190 -9.39 -31.26 -7.49
CA LYS A 190 -10.64 -31.97 -7.83
C LYS A 190 -11.70 -31.01 -8.37
N MET A 191 -11.83 -29.81 -7.80
CA MET A 191 -12.77 -28.79 -8.29
C MET A 191 -12.33 -28.19 -9.62
N ALA A 192 -11.05 -27.89 -9.78
CA ALA A 192 -10.50 -27.36 -11.03
C ALA A 192 -10.74 -28.29 -12.22
N LYS A 193 -10.60 -29.62 -12.03
CA LYS A 193 -10.86 -30.62 -13.09
C LYS A 193 -12.31 -30.63 -13.57
N LYS A 194 -13.26 -30.11 -12.80
CA LYS A 194 -14.70 -30.07 -13.16
C LYS A 194 -15.11 -28.76 -13.82
N ALA A 195 -14.27 -27.72 -13.76
CA ALA A 195 -14.55 -26.42 -14.34
C ALA A 195 -13.90 -26.27 -15.71
N LYS A 196 -14.51 -25.44 -16.57
CA LYS A 196 -13.91 -25.06 -17.87
C LYS A 196 -12.65 -24.23 -17.69
N VAL A 197 -12.64 -23.36 -16.70
CA VAL A 197 -11.49 -22.51 -16.35
C VAL A 197 -11.33 -22.47 -14.83
N ALA A 198 -10.08 -22.55 -14.38
CA ALA A 198 -9.71 -22.30 -12.98
C ALA A 198 -8.94 -20.98 -12.87
N ILE A 199 -9.37 -20.12 -11.96
CA ILE A 199 -8.73 -18.85 -11.64
C ILE A 199 -8.11 -18.98 -10.25
N VAL A 200 -6.79 -18.89 -10.20
CA VAL A 200 -6.03 -19.04 -8.95
C VAL A 200 -5.36 -17.71 -8.62
N ALA A 201 -5.91 -16.98 -7.64
CA ALA A 201 -5.38 -15.70 -7.20
C ALA A 201 -4.28 -15.90 -6.13
N VAL A 202 -3.04 -15.67 -6.54
CA VAL A 202 -1.84 -15.83 -5.71
C VAL A 202 -1.06 -14.53 -5.61
N GLY A 203 -0.25 -14.39 -4.57
CA GLY A 203 0.61 -13.21 -4.38
C GLY A 203 1.02 -13.02 -2.93
N GLY A 204 1.73 -11.93 -2.66
CA GLY A 204 2.06 -11.53 -1.30
C GLY A 204 0.81 -11.09 -0.53
N ASN A 205 0.81 -11.29 0.78
CA ASN A 205 -0.24 -10.84 1.69
C ASN A 205 0.22 -9.64 2.50
N SER A 206 -0.72 -8.75 2.80
CA SER A 206 -0.51 -7.74 3.82
C SER A 206 -0.39 -8.41 5.20
N LEU A 207 0.77 -8.32 5.81
CA LEU A 207 1.00 -8.83 7.17
C LEU A 207 0.16 -8.12 8.23
N ARG A 208 -0.41 -6.96 7.93
CA ARG A 208 -1.26 -6.19 8.84
C ARG A 208 -2.60 -6.86 9.08
N PHE A 209 -3.16 -7.50 8.06
CA PHE A 209 -4.45 -8.19 8.18
C PHE A 209 -4.35 -9.54 8.92
N GLU A 210 -3.20 -10.18 8.90
CA GLU A 210 -2.96 -11.43 9.61
C GLU A 210 -2.74 -11.23 11.13
N ARG A 211 -2.42 -10.01 11.57
CA ARG A 211 -2.14 -9.71 12.99
C ARG A 211 -3.33 -9.05 13.65
N LYS A 212 -4.19 -9.86 14.22
CA LYS A 212 -5.47 -9.46 14.85
C LYS A 212 -5.39 -8.40 15.97
N ASN A 213 -4.25 -7.97 16.48
CA ASN A 213 -4.17 -7.07 17.64
C ASN A 213 -2.92 -6.17 17.71
N ARG A 214 -2.38 -5.67 16.59
CA ARG A 214 -1.26 -4.71 16.67
C ARG A 214 -1.64 -3.35 16.11
N THR A 215 -1.45 -2.31 16.94
CA THR A 215 -1.57 -0.92 16.53
C THR A 215 -0.46 -0.55 15.52
N CYS A 216 -0.72 0.43 14.68
CA CYS A 216 0.16 0.85 13.58
C CYS A 216 1.62 1.18 14.04
N GLY A 217 1.83 1.46 15.33
CA GLY A 217 3.15 1.75 15.92
C GLY A 217 4.03 0.54 16.21
N GLU A 218 3.44 -0.65 16.45
CA GLU A 218 4.21 -1.83 16.89
C GLU A 218 4.91 -2.58 15.73
N ASN A 219 4.43 -2.41 14.49
CA ASN A 219 5.00 -3.10 13.33
C ASN A 219 6.31 -2.47 12.83
N VAL A 220 6.59 -1.23 13.20
CA VAL A 220 7.80 -0.50 12.75
C VAL A 220 9.02 -0.76 13.64
N ALA A 221 8.82 -1.33 14.84
CA ALA A 221 9.90 -1.56 15.81
C ALA A 221 10.72 -2.85 15.56
N ARG A 222 10.36 -3.69 14.58
CA ARG A 222 11.01 -5.00 14.34
C ARG A 222 11.44 -5.25 12.87
N ALA A 223 11.54 -4.22 12.05
CA ALA A 223 12.14 -4.32 10.71
C ALA A 223 13.55 -3.72 10.69
#